data_ecafc88ffb0c8f0355ad45561bb828d2
#
_entry.id   ecafc88ffb0c8f0355ad45561bb828d2
#
_cell.length_a   1.000
_cell.length_b   1.000
_cell.length_c   1.000
_cell.angle_alpha   90.00
_cell.angle_beta   90.00
_cell.angle_gamma   90.00
#
_symmetry.space_group_name_H-M   'P 1'
#
loop_
_entity.id
_entity.type
_entity.pdbx_description
1 polymer ?
#
loop_
_entity_poly.entity_id
_entity_poly.type
_entity_poly.pdbx_seq_one_letter_code
_entity_poly.pdbx_strand_id
1 'polypeptide(L)'
;MKARLATYREIGLNTRHFEFEAIGWTAAFVPGQFLSLTQQIGEDEITRAYSIVSPPGGNRFALCANLVPDGRFSPFLFDLRPGDEIAFKGPYGAFILRRPVSDSIMVATGTGIAPFRSMLIARLRDHPDRQFTLIFGVRYEAGLLYHGDLLRLARDYPNFDYRPTLTRPPETWIGRTGRVQAHTLEALEDRRDVDVYVCGLREMVDDMRAKLKEIGLDRKRMIYEKYD
;
A
#
# COMPACT_ATOMS: atom_id res chain seq x y z
N MET A 1 19.66 -7.76 -9.25
CA MET A 1 19.33 -6.75 -10.28
C MET A 1 19.71 -5.38 -9.78
N LYS A 2 19.83 -4.39 -10.66
CA LYS A 2 20.07 -2.98 -10.27
C LYS A 2 18.99 -2.09 -10.86
N ALA A 3 18.70 -1.00 -10.19
CA ALA A 3 17.82 0.05 -10.67
C ALA A 3 18.44 1.42 -10.39
N ARG A 4 18.16 2.39 -11.24
CA ARG A 4 18.58 3.77 -11.10
C ARG A 4 17.40 4.61 -10.61
N LEU A 5 17.61 5.44 -9.60
CA LEU A 5 16.62 6.42 -9.18
C LEU A 5 16.39 7.42 -10.32
N ALA A 6 15.18 7.45 -10.85
CA ALA A 6 14.79 8.41 -11.90
C ALA A 6 14.33 9.74 -11.29
N THR A 7 13.47 9.67 -10.29
CA THR A 7 12.95 10.83 -9.57
C THR A 7 12.34 10.43 -8.23
N TYR A 8 12.10 11.41 -7.37
CA TYR A 8 11.28 11.24 -6.18
C TYR A 8 10.42 12.49 -5.92
N ARG A 9 9.37 12.32 -5.12
CA ARG A 9 8.55 13.43 -4.63
C ARG A 9 8.05 13.16 -3.23
N GLU A 10 7.90 14.21 -2.43
CA GLU A 10 7.23 14.12 -1.13
C GLU A 10 5.73 13.89 -1.34
N ILE A 11 5.16 12.97 -0.57
CA ILE A 11 3.74 12.62 -0.64
C ILE A 11 3.05 12.67 0.71
N GLY A 12 3.80 12.97 1.76
CA GLY A 12 3.35 13.11 3.14
C GLY A 12 4.51 13.47 4.05
N LEU A 13 4.24 13.71 5.32
CA LEU A 13 5.28 14.00 6.30
C LEU A 13 6.28 12.83 6.36
N ASN A 14 7.55 13.11 6.09
CA ASN A 14 8.63 12.11 6.08
C ASN A 14 8.33 10.91 5.16
N THR A 15 7.56 11.10 4.09
CA THR A 15 7.18 10.01 3.20
C THR A 15 7.39 10.42 1.75
N ARG A 16 8.15 9.59 1.02
CA ARG A 16 8.46 9.80 -0.40
C ARG A 16 7.92 8.71 -1.29
N HIS A 17 7.53 9.13 -2.46
CA HIS A 17 7.36 8.29 -3.64
C HIS A 17 8.66 8.32 -4.44
N PHE A 18 9.27 7.17 -4.64
CA PHE A 18 10.51 7.00 -5.42
C PHE A 18 10.18 6.27 -6.72
N GLU A 19 10.62 6.80 -7.85
CA GLU A 19 10.52 6.13 -9.15
C GLU A 19 11.89 5.63 -9.58
N PHE A 20 11.99 4.35 -9.88
CA PHE A 20 13.20 3.68 -10.32
C PHE A 20 13.07 3.17 -11.74
N GLU A 21 14.16 3.23 -12.48
CA GLU A 21 14.33 2.59 -13.77
C GLU A 21 15.23 1.37 -13.61
N ALA A 22 14.67 0.18 -13.87
CA ALA A 22 15.39 -1.08 -13.75
C ALA A 22 16.36 -1.28 -14.91
N ILE A 23 17.56 -1.72 -14.59
CA ILE A 23 18.61 -1.99 -15.58
C ILE A 23 18.55 -3.46 -15.98
N GLY A 24 18.19 -3.70 -17.24
CA GLY A 24 18.14 -5.07 -17.80
C GLY A 24 16.98 -5.92 -17.26
N TRP A 25 15.95 -5.29 -16.68
CA TRP A 25 14.75 -5.99 -16.19
C TRP A 25 13.47 -5.27 -16.63
N THR A 26 12.53 -6.04 -17.17
CA THR A 26 11.17 -5.55 -17.39
C THR A 26 10.37 -5.70 -16.11
N ALA A 27 9.68 -4.65 -15.68
CA ALA A 27 8.90 -4.63 -14.43
C ALA A 27 7.64 -5.54 -14.54
N ALA A 28 7.91 -6.85 -14.68
CA ALA A 28 6.91 -7.91 -14.72
C ALA A 28 6.66 -8.39 -13.29
N PHE A 29 5.63 -7.86 -12.65
CA PHE A 29 5.18 -8.26 -11.33
C PHE A 29 3.65 -8.28 -11.25
N VAL A 30 3.12 -8.98 -10.27
CA VAL A 30 1.70 -8.95 -9.95
C VAL A 30 1.45 -7.81 -8.94
N PRO A 31 0.46 -6.92 -9.19
CA PRO A 31 0.11 -5.86 -8.23
C PRO A 31 -0.09 -6.39 -6.81
N GLY A 32 0.57 -5.76 -5.85
CA GLY A 32 0.61 -6.21 -4.45
C GLY A 32 1.92 -6.86 -4.04
N GLN A 33 2.78 -7.25 -4.98
CA GLN A 33 4.12 -7.77 -4.69
C GLN A 33 5.08 -6.66 -4.24
N PHE A 34 6.20 -7.07 -3.65
CA PHE A 34 7.27 -6.20 -3.15
C PHE A 34 8.64 -6.52 -3.77
N LEU A 35 9.55 -5.58 -3.65
CA LEU A 35 10.98 -5.75 -3.95
C LEU A 35 11.79 -5.64 -2.66
N SER A 36 12.87 -6.41 -2.58
CA SER A 36 13.87 -6.29 -1.53
C SER A 36 15.02 -5.43 -2.05
N LEU A 37 15.18 -4.22 -1.51
CA LEU A 37 16.31 -3.35 -1.78
C LEU A 37 17.46 -3.72 -0.86
N THR A 38 18.68 -3.75 -1.40
CA THR A 38 19.89 -4.13 -0.67
C THR A 38 20.98 -3.08 -0.87
N GLN A 39 21.64 -2.70 0.23
CA GLN A 39 22.72 -1.74 0.21
C GLN A 39 23.75 -2.04 1.28
N GLN A 40 25.04 -1.83 0.96
CA GLN A 40 26.12 -1.81 1.94
C GLN A 40 26.07 -0.47 2.70
N ILE A 41 25.89 -0.53 4.02
CA ILE A 41 25.84 0.65 4.90
C ILE A 41 26.84 0.44 6.04
N GLY A 42 27.99 1.09 5.92
CA GLY A 42 29.15 0.78 6.75
C GLY A 42 29.66 -0.62 6.45
N GLU A 43 29.85 -1.44 7.47
CA GLU A 43 30.33 -2.83 7.36
C GLU A 43 29.21 -3.84 7.09
N ASP A 44 27.93 -3.43 7.15
CA ASP A 44 26.79 -4.33 7.03
C ASP A 44 26.07 -4.22 5.67
N GLU A 45 25.74 -5.35 5.09
CA GLU A 45 24.76 -5.42 3.99
C GLU A 45 23.35 -5.42 4.58
N ILE A 46 22.58 -4.37 4.32
CA ILE A 46 21.22 -4.22 4.83
C ILE A 46 20.20 -4.40 3.70
N THR A 47 19.22 -5.26 3.93
CA THR A 47 18.10 -5.50 3.01
C THR A 47 16.79 -5.07 3.66
N ARG A 48 15.92 -4.37 2.87
CA ARG A 48 14.56 -3.97 3.29
C ARG A 48 13.57 -4.21 2.16
N ALA A 49 12.41 -4.74 2.55
CA ALA A 49 11.30 -4.98 1.65
C ALA A 49 10.44 -3.71 1.48
N TYR A 50 10.04 -3.43 0.22
CA TYR A 50 9.15 -2.33 -0.12
C TYR A 50 8.11 -2.80 -1.14
N SER A 51 6.83 -2.66 -0.78
CA SER A 51 5.74 -2.99 -1.69
C SER A 51 5.73 -2.03 -2.89
N ILE A 52 5.53 -2.59 -4.08
CA ILE A 52 5.49 -1.81 -5.31
C ILE A 52 4.18 -1.03 -5.35
N VAL A 53 4.27 0.29 -5.54
CA VAL A 53 3.13 1.21 -5.52
C VAL A 53 2.62 1.57 -6.92
N SER A 54 3.44 1.39 -7.96
CA SER A 54 3.06 1.58 -9.37
C SER A 54 2.32 0.37 -9.93
N PRO A 55 1.53 0.52 -11.01
CA PRO A 55 1.12 -0.61 -11.81
C PRO A 55 2.31 -1.25 -12.53
N PRO A 56 2.21 -2.52 -12.98
CA PRO A 56 3.24 -3.16 -13.79
C PRO A 56 3.31 -2.54 -15.19
N GLY A 57 4.48 -2.55 -15.79
CA GLY A 57 4.72 -2.14 -17.18
C GLY A 57 6.05 -1.45 -17.42
N GLY A 58 6.62 -1.68 -18.60
CA GLY A 58 7.90 -1.11 -19.00
C GLY A 58 9.06 -1.59 -18.13
N ASN A 59 10.06 -0.74 -17.94
CA ASN A 59 11.23 -0.97 -17.10
C ASN A 59 11.22 -0.13 -15.80
N ARG A 60 10.09 0.50 -15.46
CA ARG A 60 9.97 1.36 -14.30
C ARG A 60 9.10 0.76 -13.22
N PHE A 61 9.46 1.01 -11.98
CA PHE A 61 8.65 0.71 -10.81
C PHE A 61 8.75 1.85 -9.79
N ALA A 62 7.75 1.96 -8.95
CA ALA A 62 7.76 2.96 -7.89
C ALA A 62 7.56 2.32 -6.51
N LEU A 63 8.18 2.93 -5.51
CA LEU A 63 8.10 2.54 -4.11
C LEU A 63 7.62 3.72 -3.26
N CYS A 64 6.94 3.40 -2.17
CA CYS A 64 6.55 4.36 -1.14
C CYS A 64 7.32 4.02 0.13
N ALA A 65 8.12 4.96 0.62
CA ALA A 65 8.90 4.75 1.84
C ALA A 65 8.74 5.92 2.81
N ASN A 66 8.69 5.55 4.10
CA ASN A 66 8.73 6.51 5.21
C ASN A 66 10.14 6.62 5.75
N LEU A 67 10.57 7.84 6.08
CA LEU A 67 11.82 8.09 6.79
C LEU A 67 11.67 7.65 8.25
N VAL A 68 12.53 6.75 8.68
CA VAL A 68 12.74 6.39 10.08
C VAL A 68 14.06 7.03 10.50
N PRO A 69 14.05 8.14 11.26
CA PRO A 69 15.28 8.93 11.51
C PRO A 69 16.42 8.12 12.14
N ASP A 70 16.09 7.24 13.09
CA ASP A 70 17.06 6.37 13.78
C ASP A 70 17.27 5.02 13.03
N GLY A 71 16.65 4.86 11.87
CA GLY A 71 16.84 3.69 11.01
C GLY A 71 18.14 3.80 10.21
N ARG A 72 18.67 2.66 9.77
CA ARG A 72 19.90 2.66 8.96
C ARG A 72 19.63 2.72 7.46
N PHE A 73 18.55 2.12 6.98
CA PHE A 73 18.28 1.99 5.55
C PHE A 73 17.46 3.16 4.98
N SER A 74 16.42 3.61 5.67
CA SER A 74 15.57 4.70 5.15
C SER A 74 16.30 6.04 5.05
N PRO A 75 17.21 6.46 5.98
CA PRO A 75 18.06 7.63 5.75
C PRO A 75 18.90 7.51 4.47
N PHE A 76 19.56 6.36 4.25
CA PHE A 76 20.29 6.10 3.01
C PHE A 76 19.38 6.25 1.77
N LEU A 77 18.18 5.64 1.78
CA LEU A 77 17.23 5.73 0.67
C LEU A 77 16.79 7.18 0.39
N PHE A 78 16.65 7.99 1.44
CA PHE A 78 16.27 9.40 1.35
C PHE A 78 17.40 10.32 0.88
N ASP A 79 18.65 9.90 1.03
CA ASP A 79 19.84 10.63 0.54
C ASP A 79 20.14 10.38 -0.94
N LEU A 80 19.51 9.36 -1.56
CA LEU A 80 19.67 9.07 -2.98
C LEU A 80 19.26 10.27 -3.85
N ARG A 81 20.02 10.51 -4.88
CA ARG A 81 19.77 11.52 -5.91
C ARG A 81 19.40 10.84 -7.24
N PRO A 82 18.61 11.52 -8.09
CA PRO A 82 18.38 11.04 -9.45
C PRO A 82 19.71 10.68 -10.15
N GLY A 83 19.78 9.47 -10.69
CA GLY A 83 21.00 8.89 -11.27
C GLY A 83 21.68 7.83 -10.38
N ASP A 84 21.50 7.87 -9.07
CA ASP A 84 22.09 6.88 -8.16
C ASP A 84 21.49 5.50 -8.38
N GLU A 85 22.30 4.45 -8.16
CA GLU A 85 21.90 3.07 -8.35
C GLU A 85 21.71 2.34 -7.02
N ILE A 86 20.73 1.43 -7.00
CA ILE A 86 20.48 0.54 -5.87
C ILE A 86 20.32 -0.91 -6.34
N ALA A 87 20.81 -1.85 -5.56
CA ALA A 87 20.57 -3.28 -5.81
C ALA A 87 19.19 -3.69 -5.32
N PHE A 88 18.52 -4.57 -6.06
CA PHE A 88 17.23 -5.13 -5.66
C PHE A 88 17.07 -6.58 -6.08
N LYS A 89 16.19 -7.30 -5.39
CA LYS A 89 15.74 -8.66 -5.69
C LYS A 89 14.22 -8.72 -5.68
N GLY A 90 13.64 -9.66 -6.39
CA GLY A 90 12.19 -9.86 -6.49
C GLY A 90 11.70 -9.94 -7.93
N PRO A 91 10.38 -9.80 -8.19
CA PRO A 91 9.33 -9.51 -7.20
C PRO A 91 9.04 -10.70 -6.28
N TYR A 92 8.61 -10.41 -5.06
CA TYR A 92 8.23 -11.38 -4.04
C TYR A 92 6.85 -11.08 -3.47
N GLY A 93 6.29 -12.02 -2.70
CA GLY A 93 5.05 -11.83 -1.96
C GLY A 93 3.83 -12.44 -2.62
N ALA A 94 2.88 -12.83 -1.78
CA ALA A 94 1.59 -13.43 -2.14
C ALA A 94 0.40 -12.52 -1.77
N PHE A 95 0.65 -11.28 -1.38
CA PHE A 95 -0.39 -10.29 -1.08
C PHE A 95 -0.91 -9.66 -2.37
N ILE A 96 -1.65 -10.47 -3.14
CA ILE A 96 -2.20 -10.11 -4.46
C ILE A 96 -3.69 -10.37 -4.50
N LEU A 97 -4.42 -9.75 -5.44
CA LEU A 97 -5.83 -10.06 -5.64
C LEU A 97 -5.99 -11.55 -6.00
N ARG A 98 -6.86 -12.23 -5.26
CA ARG A 98 -7.18 -13.64 -5.47
C ARG A 98 -7.91 -13.83 -6.79
N ARG A 99 -7.88 -15.05 -7.28
CA ARG A 99 -8.62 -15.45 -8.47
C ARG A 99 -9.57 -16.62 -8.14
N PRO A 100 -10.83 -16.57 -8.57
CA PRO A 100 -11.49 -15.43 -9.22
C PRO A 100 -11.57 -14.22 -8.29
N VAL A 101 -11.58 -13.00 -8.87
CA VAL A 101 -11.70 -11.76 -8.10
C VAL A 101 -13.11 -11.65 -7.54
N SER A 102 -13.21 -11.40 -6.24
CA SER A 102 -14.46 -11.14 -5.51
C SER A 102 -14.57 -9.66 -5.16
N ASP A 103 -15.75 -9.24 -4.73
CA ASP A 103 -15.90 -7.97 -4.02
C ASP A 103 -14.89 -7.90 -2.89
N SER A 104 -14.26 -6.75 -2.73
CA SER A 104 -13.10 -6.64 -1.87
C SER A 104 -13.15 -5.39 -0.98
N ILE A 105 -12.89 -5.58 0.31
CA ILE A 105 -12.63 -4.49 1.24
C ILE A 105 -11.14 -4.47 1.52
N MET A 106 -10.50 -3.34 1.18
CA MET A 106 -9.08 -3.08 1.36
C MET A 106 -8.89 -2.15 2.55
N VAL A 107 -8.09 -2.55 3.52
CA VAL A 107 -7.86 -1.82 4.76
C VAL A 107 -6.39 -1.46 4.88
N ALA A 108 -6.08 -0.17 4.83
CA ALA A 108 -4.72 0.34 4.86
C ALA A 108 -4.46 1.32 5.99
N THR A 109 -3.23 1.32 6.52
CA THR A 109 -2.70 2.42 7.34
C THR A 109 -1.29 2.81 6.88
N GLY A 110 -1.00 4.12 6.84
CA GLY A 110 0.32 4.63 6.44
C GLY A 110 0.77 4.11 5.07
N THR A 111 2.02 3.65 4.99
CA THR A 111 2.59 3.10 3.74
C THR A 111 1.98 1.77 3.30
N GLY A 112 1.15 1.13 4.14
CA GLY A 112 0.34 -0.04 3.75
C GLY A 112 -0.66 0.23 2.62
N ILE A 113 -0.82 1.49 2.21
CA ILE A 113 -1.56 1.89 0.99
C ILE A 113 -0.86 1.43 -0.30
N ALA A 114 0.45 1.19 -0.28
CA ALA A 114 1.26 0.95 -1.48
C ALA A 114 0.76 -0.23 -2.34
N PRO A 115 0.59 -1.46 -1.80
CA PRO A 115 0.10 -2.58 -2.59
C PRO A 115 -1.31 -2.34 -3.14
N PHE A 116 -2.17 -1.68 -2.37
CA PHE A 116 -3.55 -1.38 -2.81
C PHE A 116 -3.59 -0.39 -3.97
N ARG A 117 -2.75 0.66 -3.95
CA ARG A 117 -2.67 1.60 -5.07
C ARG A 117 -2.25 0.88 -6.35
N SER A 118 -1.25 -0.01 -6.29
CA SER A 118 -0.83 -0.83 -7.43
C SER A 118 -1.98 -1.72 -7.94
N MET A 119 -2.70 -2.40 -7.03
CA MET A 119 -3.84 -3.26 -7.37
C MET A 119 -4.98 -2.47 -8.04
N LEU A 120 -5.39 -1.35 -7.44
CA LEU A 120 -6.50 -0.53 -7.91
C LEU A 120 -6.22 0.04 -9.31
N ILE A 121 -5.06 0.69 -9.51
CA ILE A 121 -4.70 1.26 -10.82
C ILE A 121 -4.65 0.17 -11.90
N ALA A 122 -4.13 -1.01 -11.57
CA ALA A 122 -3.95 -2.07 -12.56
C ALA A 122 -5.21 -2.89 -12.83
N ARG A 123 -6.22 -2.91 -11.93
CA ARG A 123 -7.29 -3.91 -11.96
C ARG A 123 -8.72 -3.38 -11.91
N LEU A 124 -8.97 -2.13 -11.50
CA LEU A 124 -10.35 -1.61 -11.43
C LEU A 124 -11.09 -1.73 -12.77
N ARG A 125 -10.41 -1.39 -13.86
CA ARG A 125 -10.97 -1.45 -15.21
C ARG A 125 -11.30 -2.88 -15.68
N ASP A 126 -10.50 -3.86 -15.22
CA ASP A 126 -10.65 -5.25 -15.63
C ASP A 126 -11.82 -5.97 -14.94
N HIS A 127 -12.37 -5.38 -13.86
CA HIS A 127 -13.39 -5.98 -13.01
C HIS A 127 -14.54 -5.00 -12.72
N PRO A 128 -15.24 -4.50 -13.74
CA PRO A 128 -16.33 -3.50 -13.57
C PRO A 128 -17.54 -4.06 -12.81
N ASP A 129 -17.67 -5.38 -12.77
CA ASP A 129 -18.72 -6.15 -12.08
C ASP A 129 -18.38 -6.46 -10.60
N ARG A 130 -17.23 -6.02 -10.09
CA ARG A 130 -16.77 -6.22 -8.71
C ARG A 130 -16.66 -4.91 -7.97
N GLN A 131 -17.07 -4.90 -6.72
CA GLN A 131 -16.98 -3.74 -5.84
C GLN A 131 -15.66 -3.76 -5.06
N PHE A 132 -14.98 -2.61 -5.05
CA PHE A 132 -13.77 -2.40 -4.28
C PHE A 132 -13.99 -1.24 -3.31
N THR A 133 -13.83 -1.49 -2.01
CA THR A 133 -13.89 -0.45 -0.98
C THR A 133 -12.52 -0.32 -0.35
N LEU A 134 -11.91 0.87 -0.38
CA LEU A 134 -10.66 1.15 0.31
C LEU A 134 -10.91 2.01 1.55
N ILE A 135 -10.63 1.45 2.71
CA ILE A 135 -10.64 2.15 4.01
C ILE A 135 -9.20 2.49 4.35
N PHE A 136 -8.85 3.78 4.30
CA PHE A 136 -7.49 4.25 4.54
C PHE A 136 -7.42 5.12 5.78
N GLY A 137 -6.76 4.62 6.83
CA GLY A 137 -6.63 5.29 8.12
C GLY A 137 -5.26 5.90 8.35
N VAL A 138 -5.26 7.16 8.77
CA VAL A 138 -4.05 7.88 9.20
C VAL A 138 -4.34 8.73 10.44
N ARG A 139 -3.30 9.29 11.06
CA ARG A 139 -3.48 10.16 12.23
C ARG A 139 -4.00 11.54 11.82
N TYR A 140 -3.38 12.16 10.85
CA TYR A 140 -3.62 13.53 10.39
C TYR A 140 -3.83 13.56 8.88
N GLU A 141 -4.49 14.57 8.38
CA GLU A 141 -4.79 14.75 6.95
C GLU A 141 -3.53 14.70 6.06
N ALA A 142 -2.43 15.34 6.51
CA ALA A 142 -1.15 15.29 5.81
C ALA A 142 -0.55 13.88 5.62
N GLY A 143 -1.09 12.87 6.33
CA GLY A 143 -0.74 11.46 6.17
C GLY A 143 -1.57 10.72 5.11
N LEU A 144 -2.56 11.36 4.49
CA LEU A 144 -3.37 10.76 3.42
C LEU A 144 -2.56 10.65 2.11
N LEU A 145 -1.68 9.65 2.08
CA LEU A 145 -0.81 9.38 0.93
C LEU A 145 -1.66 9.11 -0.32
N TYR A 146 -1.28 9.68 -1.45
CA TYR A 146 -1.98 9.52 -2.74
C TYR A 146 -3.46 9.95 -2.74
N HIS A 147 -3.88 10.79 -1.79
CA HIS A 147 -5.28 11.17 -1.62
C HIS A 147 -5.94 11.66 -2.92
N GLY A 148 -5.31 12.58 -3.63
CA GLY A 148 -5.81 13.09 -4.91
C GLY A 148 -5.92 12.01 -6.01
N ASP A 149 -4.99 11.05 -6.04
CA ASP A 149 -5.03 9.92 -6.98
C ASP A 149 -6.25 9.02 -6.68
N LEU A 150 -6.46 8.70 -5.39
CA LEU A 150 -7.55 7.84 -4.94
C LEU A 150 -8.92 8.48 -5.13
N LEU A 151 -9.05 9.80 -4.92
CA LEU A 151 -10.26 10.55 -5.22
C LEU A 151 -10.58 10.55 -6.73
N ARG A 152 -9.56 10.69 -7.59
CA ARG A 152 -9.75 10.57 -9.05
C ARG A 152 -10.21 9.18 -9.43
N LEU A 153 -9.60 8.12 -8.89
CA LEU A 153 -10.05 6.75 -9.14
C LEU A 153 -11.50 6.55 -8.71
N ALA A 154 -11.91 7.03 -7.54
CA ALA A 154 -13.29 6.91 -7.06
C ALA A 154 -14.30 7.66 -7.92
N ARG A 155 -13.91 8.79 -8.51
CA ARG A 155 -14.73 9.53 -9.47
C ARG A 155 -14.85 8.80 -10.82
N ASP A 156 -13.74 8.23 -11.30
CA ASP A 156 -13.63 7.69 -12.65
C ASP A 156 -14.13 6.22 -12.74
N TYR A 157 -14.20 5.52 -11.60
CA TYR A 157 -14.63 4.11 -11.50
C TYR A 157 -15.78 3.95 -10.49
N PRO A 158 -17.04 3.78 -10.95
CA PRO A 158 -18.19 3.68 -10.05
C PRO A 158 -18.19 2.43 -9.16
N ASN A 159 -17.36 1.44 -9.48
CA ASN A 159 -17.14 0.23 -8.70
C ASN A 159 -16.02 0.39 -7.64
N PHE A 160 -15.53 1.61 -7.39
CA PHE A 160 -14.53 1.90 -6.38
C PHE A 160 -15.03 2.96 -5.39
N ASP A 161 -15.04 2.59 -4.11
CA ASP A 161 -15.42 3.46 -2.99
C ASP A 161 -14.19 3.74 -2.11
N TYR A 162 -13.81 5.02 -1.98
CA TYR A 162 -12.66 5.46 -1.18
C TYR A 162 -13.12 6.12 0.11
N ARG A 163 -12.76 5.51 1.25
CA ARG A 163 -13.16 5.93 2.59
C ARG A 163 -11.94 6.30 3.45
N PRO A 164 -11.39 7.53 3.31
CA PRO A 164 -10.34 8.00 4.22
C PRO A 164 -10.89 8.25 5.60
N THR A 165 -10.10 7.93 6.66
CA THR A 165 -10.46 8.20 8.06
C THR A 165 -9.27 8.73 8.84
N LEU A 166 -9.51 9.72 9.72
CA LEU A 166 -8.51 10.32 10.58
C LEU A 166 -8.75 9.98 12.04
N THR A 167 -7.68 9.59 12.77
CA THR A 167 -7.79 9.39 14.22
C THR A 167 -7.53 10.65 15.04
N ARG A 168 -6.96 11.69 14.44
CA ARG A 168 -6.72 13.02 15.03
C ARG A 168 -7.05 14.09 13.99
N PRO A 169 -8.34 14.24 13.62
CA PRO A 169 -8.75 15.20 12.60
C PRO A 169 -8.61 16.63 13.13
N PRO A 170 -8.31 17.61 12.27
CA PRO A 170 -8.52 19.01 12.58
C PRO A 170 -10.03 19.33 12.60
N GLU A 171 -10.41 20.45 13.22
CA GLU A 171 -11.83 20.88 13.29
C GLU A 171 -12.47 21.09 11.91
N THR A 172 -11.65 21.40 10.90
CA THR A 172 -12.11 21.58 9.50
C THR A 172 -12.37 20.28 8.76
N TRP A 173 -12.06 19.12 9.35
CA TRP A 173 -12.25 17.83 8.71
C TRP A 173 -13.71 17.40 8.74
N ILE A 174 -14.32 17.21 7.57
CA ILE A 174 -15.72 16.77 7.41
C ILE A 174 -15.85 15.29 7.01
N GLY A 175 -14.72 14.58 6.88
CA GLY A 175 -14.68 13.16 6.52
C GLY A 175 -14.86 12.22 7.72
N ARG A 176 -14.63 10.93 7.49
CA ARG A 176 -14.71 9.90 8.53
C ARG A 176 -13.63 10.09 9.60
N THR A 177 -13.98 9.76 10.84
CA THR A 177 -13.07 9.83 11.98
C THR A 177 -12.99 8.49 12.72
N GLY A 178 -11.86 8.25 13.39
CA GLY A 178 -11.63 7.03 14.14
C GLY A 178 -10.76 6.01 13.42
N ARG A 179 -10.67 4.82 13.99
CA ARG A 179 -9.81 3.75 13.49
C ARG A 179 -10.49 2.95 12.37
N VAL A 180 -9.69 2.42 11.46
CA VAL A 180 -10.14 1.64 10.29
C VAL A 180 -11.02 0.43 10.64
N GLN A 181 -10.86 -0.14 11.84
CA GLN A 181 -11.60 -1.32 12.28
C GLN A 181 -13.13 -1.10 12.28
N ALA A 182 -13.58 0.00 12.88
CA ALA A 182 -15.00 0.33 12.93
C ALA A 182 -15.60 0.50 11.53
N HIS A 183 -14.89 1.23 10.67
CA HIS A 183 -15.32 1.46 9.29
C HIS A 183 -15.29 0.20 8.43
N THR A 184 -14.41 -0.76 8.76
CA THR A 184 -14.37 -2.06 8.08
C THR A 184 -15.58 -2.90 8.44
N LEU A 185 -15.95 -2.96 9.74
CA LEU A 185 -17.13 -3.66 10.18
C LEU A 185 -18.41 -3.04 9.61
N GLU A 186 -18.48 -1.70 9.60
CA GLU A 186 -19.57 -0.96 8.94
C GLU A 186 -19.68 -1.33 7.44
N ALA A 187 -18.56 -1.38 6.71
CA ALA A 187 -18.55 -1.70 5.28
C ALA A 187 -18.87 -3.16 4.97
N LEU A 188 -18.55 -4.06 5.89
CA LEU A 188 -18.90 -5.48 5.78
C LEU A 188 -20.39 -5.71 5.96
N GLU A 189 -21.01 -4.98 6.90
CA GLU A 189 -22.39 -5.29 7.32
C GLU A 189 -22.54 -6.79 7.66
N ASP A 190 -23.51 -7.46 7.07
CA ASP A 190 -23.74 -8.90 7.23
C ASP A 190 -23.10 -9.76 6.13
N ARG A 191 -22.33 -9.14 5.21
CA ARG A 191 -21.70 -9.87 4.10
C ARG A 191 -20.57 -10.76 4.59
N ARG A 192 -20.53 -12.00 4.09
CA ARG A 192 -19.50 -13.00 4.41
C ARG A 192 -18.80 -13.55 3.16
N ASP A 193 -19.21 -13.12 1.97
CA ASP A 193 -18.71 -13.52 0.65
C ASP A 193 -17.69 -12.53 0.05
N VAL A 194 -17.29 -11.54 0.85
CA VAL A 194 -16.31 -10.46 0.49
C VAL A 194 -14.91 -10.83 0.94
N ASP A 195 -13.90 -10.59 0.12
CA ASP A 195 -12.51 -10.73 0.51
C ASP A 195 -12.02 -9.47 1.23
N VAL A 196 -11.39 -9.64 2.39
CA VAL A 196 -10.85 -8.53 3.19
C VAL A 196 -9.33 -8.56 3.16
N TYR A 197 -8.75 -7.53 2.54
CA TYR A 197 -7.31 -7.33 2.44
C TYR A 197 -6.85 -6.31 3.47
N VAL A 198 -5.85 -6.63 4.28
CA VAL A 198 -5.39 -5.76 5.36
C VAL A 198 -3.88 -5.55 5.25
N CYS A 199 -3.42 -4.30 5.14
CA CYS A 199 -1.99 -3.98 5.06
C CYS A 199 -1.64 -2.76 5.91
N GLY A 200 -0.57 -2.86 6.69
CA GLY A 200 -0.08 -1.78 7.54
C GLY A 200 0.63 -2.30 8.79
N LEU A 201 0.69 -1.46 9.83
CA LEU A 201 1.37 -1.79 11.08
C LEU A 201 0.84 -3.09 11.70
N ARG A 202 1.75 -3.91 12.25
CA ARG A 202 1.48 -5.20 12.88
C ARG A 202 0.27 -5.17 13.83
N GLU A 203 0.24 -4.22 14.75
CA GLU A 203 -0.87 -4.09 15.73
C GLU A 203 -2.23 -3.89 15.06
N MET A 204 -2.29 -3.04 14.03
CA MET A 204 -3.53 -2.79 13.29
C MET A 204 -4.00 -4.05 12.57
N VAL A 205 -3.08 -4.77 11.92
CA VAL A 205 -3.39 -6.00 11.20
C VAL A 205 -3.87 -7.10 12.15
N ASP A 206 -3.22 -7.26 13.31
CA ASP A 206 -3.60 -8.28 14.29
C ASP A 206 -4.95 -7.99 14.93
N ASP A 207 -5.23 -6.74 15.33
CA ASP A 207 -6.54 -6.33 15.85
C ASP A 207 -7.65 -6.51 14.80
N MET A 208 -7.41 -6.12 13.55
CA MET A 208 -8.38 -6.32 12.47
C MET A 208 -8.70 -7.80 12.26
N ARG A 209 -7.69 -8.66 12.23
CA ARG A 209 -7.89 -10.11 12.08
C ARG A 209 -8.68 -10.71 13.23
N ALA A 210 -8.44 -10.26 14.47
CA ALA A 210 -9.19 -10.71 15.63
C ALA A 210 -10.68 -10.35 15.49
N LYS A 211 -10.99 -9.08 15.13
CA LYS A 211 -12.36 -8.63 14.94
C LYS A 211 -13.08 -9.33 13.78
N LEU A 212 -12.41 -9.54 12.65
CA LEU A 212 -12.98 -10.26 11.52
C LEU A 212 -13.29 -11.73 11.87
N LYS A 213 -12.45 -12.36 12.70
CA LYS A 213 -12.69 -13.70 13.20
C LYS A 213 -13.89 -13.73 14.17
N GLU A 214 -13.99 -12.75 15.06
CA GLU A 214 -15.09 -12.62 16.04
C GLU A 214 -16.46 -12.54 15.37
N ILE A 215 -16.57 -11.83 14.25
CA ILE A 215 -17.80 -11.72 13.46
C ILE A 215 -18.04 -12.92 12.52
N GLY A 216 -17.18 -13.94 12.55
CA GLY A 216 -17.33 -15.17 11.78
C GLY A 216 -16.92 -15.10 10.32
N LEU A 217 -16.08 -14.12 9.92
CA LEU A 217 -15.55 -14.12 8.55
C LEU A 217 -14.61 -15.31 8.34
N ASP A 218 -14.79 -16.05 7.22
CA ASP A 218 -13.94 -17.18 6.89
C ASP A 218 -12.46 -16.74 6.80
N ARG A 219 -11.59 -17.50 7.47
CA ARG A 219 -10.14 -17.25 7.45
C ARG A 219 -9.57 -17.19 6.03
N LYS A 220 -10.12 -17.93 5.09
CA LYS A 220 -9.72 -17.90 3.69
C LYS A 220 -9.99 -16.55 3.02
N ARG A 221 -10.92 -15.76 3.54
CA ARG A 221 -11.26 -14.43 3.02
C ARG A 221 -10.48 -13.30 3.68
N MET A 222 -9.60 -13.62 4.64
CA MET A 222 -8.73 -12.65 5.30
C MET A 222 -7.33 -12.73 4.70
N ILE A 223 -6.96 -11.77 3.88
CA ILE A 223 -5.65 -11.68 3.24
C ILE A 223 -4.91 -10.51 3.88
N TYR A 224 -3.69 -10.71 4.36
CA TYR A 224 -3.01 -9.64 5.09
C TYR A 224 -1.50 -9.64 4.88
N GLU A 225 -0.92 -8.45 4.99
CA GLU A 225 0.52 -8.20 5.03
C GLU A 225 0.84 -7.23 6.17
N LYS A 226 1.86 -7.53 6.96
CA LYS A 226 2.28 -6.73 8.11
C LYS A 226 3.55 -5.97 7.76
N TYR A 227 3.56 -4.70 8.13
CA TYR A 227 4.75 -3.87 8.12
C TYR A 227 5.27 -3.71 9.54
N ASP A 228 6.60 -3.75 9.69
CA ASP A 228 7.31 -3.53 10.95
C ASP A 228 7.76 -2.08 11.07
#